data_d6a933fa5bf3a6a16e32561c808e636a
#
_entry.id   d6a933fa5bf3a6a16e32561c808e636a
#
_cell.length_a   1.000
_cell.length_b   1.000
_cell.length_c   1.000
_cell.angle_alpha   90.00
_cell.angle_beta   90.00
_cell.angle_gamma   90.00
#
_symmetry.space_group_name_H-M   'P 1'
#
loop_
_entity.id
_entity.type
_entity.pdbx_description
1 polymer ?
#
loop_
_entity_poly.entity_id
_entity_poly.type
_entity_poly.pdbx_seq_one_letter_code
_entity_poly.pdbx_strand_id
1 'polypeptide(L)'
;MDIGFATSRLADASLSLSEATRLFGVPIGRKYIQRLAVLRAVDKFTQLQGHKALRLHPLRGNRAGQYAITLTGNYRLIIEQVSEDAVRILGVEDYHGD
;
A
#
# COMPACT_ATOMS: atom_id res chain seq x y z
N MET A 1 -0.98 -7.81 -9.90
CA MET A 1 -2.28 -8.27 -9.38
C MET A 1 -3.29 -7.13 -9.31
N ASP A 2 -4.53 -7.47 -9.08
CA ASP A 2 -5.60 -6.48 -9.05
C ASP A 2 -5.55 -5.65 -7.77
N ILE A 3 -5.85 -4.35 -7.89
CA ILE A 3 -5.86 -3.43 -6.76
C ILE A 3 -7.21 -2.74 -6.68
N GLY A 4 -7.86 -2.88 -5.53
CA GLY A 4 -9.03 -2.09 -5.19
C GLY A 4 -8.67 -1.02 -4.16
N PHE A 5 -9.59 -0.12 -3.88
CA PHE A 5 -9.38 0.99 -2.95
C PHE A 5 -10.58 1.13 -2.02
N ALA A 6 -10.29 1.38 -0.75
CA ALA A 6 -11.35 1.54 0.24
C ALA A 6 -12.14 2.84 0.06
N THR A 7 -11.53 3.87 -0.55
CA THR A 7 -12.18 5.16 -0.77
C THR A 7 -11.88 5.69 -2.16
N SER A 8 -12.74 6.57 -2.66
CA SER A 8 -12.51 7.23 -3.95
C SER A 8 -11.28 8.14 -3.91
N ARG A 9 -10.95 8.73 -2.76
CA ARG A 9 -9.75 9.57 -2.62
C ARG A 9 -8.48 8.77 -2.86
N LEU A 10 -8.41 7.56 -2.31
CA LEU A 10 -7.27 6.66 -2.52
C LEU A 10 -7.17 6.24 -3.99
N ALA A 11 -8.31 5.95 -4.61
CA ALA A 11 -8.34 5.57 -6.03
C ALA A 11 -7.87 6.74 -6.90
N ASP A 12 -8.36 7.95 -6.63
CA ASP A 12 -7.97 9.14 -7.39
C ASP A 12 -6.47 9.40 -7.26
N ALA A 13 -5.91 9.25 -6.05
CA ALA A 13 -4.48 9.44 -5.82
C ALA A 13 -3.62 8.44 -6.60
N SER A 14 -4.18 7.29 -7.00
CA SER A 14 -3.46 6.28 -7.77
C SER A 14 -3.32 6.64 -9.25
N LEU A 15 -4.05 7.64 -9.73
CA LEU A 15 -4.12 7.96 -11.15
C LEU A 15 -2.89 8.70 -11.65
N SER A 16 -2.22 9.46 -10.78
CA SER A 16 -1.03 10.22 -11.19
C SER A 16 -0.22 10.64 -9.98
N LEU A 17 1.06 10.96 -10.23
CA LEU A 17 1.92 11.52 -9.20
C LEU A 17 1.35 12.84 -8.68
N SER A 18 0.76 13.65 -9.54
CA SER A 18 0.15 14.91 -9.16
C SER A 18 -0.98 14.71 -8.14
N GLU A 19 -1.87 13.75 -8.40
CA GLU A 19 -2.98 13.47 -7.48
C GLU A 19 -2.48 12.88 -6.16
N ALA A 20 -1.50 11.99 -6.21
CA ALA A 20 -0.91 11.41 -5.01
C ALA A 20 -0.23 12.49 -4.16
N THR A 21 0.49 13.40 -4.82
CA THR A 21 1.18 14.52 -4.14
C THR A 21 0.16 15.46 -3.49
N ARG A 22 -0.95 15.70 -4.18
CA ARG A 22 -2.01 16.56 -3.63
C ARG A 22 -2.59 15.98 -2.33
N LEU A 23 -2.78 14.66 -2.30
CA LEU A 23 -3.38 14.01 -1.13
C LEU A 23 -2.38 13.83 0.01
N PHE A 24 -1.15 13.43 -0.30
CA PHE A 24 -0.19 12.95 0.71
C PHE A 24 1.05 13.84 0.87
N GLY A 25 1.27 14.83 0.01
CA GLY A 25 2.54 15.55 -0.05
C GLY A 25 3.56 14.79 -0.91
N VAL A 26 4.70 15.44 -1.22
CA VAL A 26 5.63 14.94 -2.22
C VAL A 26 6.29 13.61 -1.83
N PRO A 27 6.92 13.48 -0.62
CA PRO A 27 7.63 12.23 -0.33
C PRO A 27 6.70 11.02 -0.29
N ILE A 28 5.57 11.14 0.40
CA ILE A 28 4.63 10.04 0.57
C ILE A 28 3.92 9.74 -0.75
N GLY A 29 3.51 10.78 -1.47
CA GLY A 29 2.82 10.61 -2.75
C GLY A 29 3.67 9.88 -3.77
N ARG A 30 4.97 10.21 -3.83
CA ARG A 30 5.91 9.53 -4.73
C ARG A 30 6.02 8.05 -4.37
N LYS A 31 6.17 7.73 -3.09
CA LYS A 31 6.26 6.34 -2.63
C LYS A 31 4.96 5.58 -2.84
N TYR A 32 3.83 6.24 -2.64
CA TYR A 32 2.52 5.65 -2.90
C TYR A 32 2.44 5.13 -4.35
N ILE A 33 2.78 5.97 -5.31
CA ILE A 33 2.77 5.60 -6.74
C ILE A 33 3.74 4.44 -7.00
N GLN A 34 4.96 4.52 -6.44
CA GLN A 34 5.97 3.47 -6.62
C GLN A 34 5.51 2.12 -6.06
N ARG A 35 4.91 2.12 -4.86
CA ARG A 35 4.43 0.88 -4.24
C ARG A 35 3.27 0.27 -5.01
N LEU A 36 2.35 1.10 -5.49
CA LEU A 36 1.26 0.59 -6.32
C LEU A 36 1.79 -0.06 -7.60
N ALA A 37 2.83 0.51 -8.20
CA ALA A 37 3.43 -0.09 -9.40
C ALA A 37 3.98 -1.49 -9.11
N VAL A 38 4.62 -1.69 -7.95
CA VAL A 38 5.10 -3.01 -7.55
C VAL A 38 3.92 -3.98 -7.37
N LEU A 39 2.87 -3.54 -6.69
CA LEU A 39 1.68 -4.37 -6.46
C LEU A 39 1.04 -4.79 -7.78
N ARG A 40 0.99 -3.90 -8.77
CA ARG A 40 0.43 -4.23 -10.08
C ARG A 40 1.30 -5.21 -10.87
N ALA A 41 2.62 -5.15 -10.66
CA ALA A 41 3.56 -5.93 -11.45
C ALA A 41 3.63 -7.40 -11.02
N VAL A 42 3.36 -7.71 -9.76
CA VAL A 42 3.39 -9.10 -9.29
C VAL A 42 2.06 -9.79 -9.61
N ASP A 43 2.11 -11.11 -9.79
CA ASP A 43 0.92 -11.89 -10.10
C ASP A 43 0.19 -12.37 -8.84
N LYS A 44 0.93 -12.70 -7.80
CA LYS A 44 0.39 -13.30 -6.59
C LYS A 44 0.89 -12.55 -5.35
N PHE A 45 0.04 -12.51 -4.33
CA PHE A 45 0.36 -11.85 -3.07
C PHE A 45 1.66 -12.39 -2.44
N THR A 46 1.87 -13.70 -2.53
CA THR A 46 3.06 -14.33 -1.94
C THR A 46 4.37 -13.80 -2.53
N GLN A 47 4.33 -13.28 -3.75
CA GLN A 47 5.53 -12.73 -4.39
C GLN A 47 5.99 -11.41 -3.77
N LEU A 48 5.13 -10.73 -3.00
CA LEU A 48 5.49 -9.47 -2.36
C LEU A 48 6.62 -9.61 -1.36
N GLN A 49 6.75 -10.78 -0.74
CA GLN A 49 7.82 -11.02 0.22
C GLN A 49 9.21 -10.98 -0.42
N GLY A 50 9.29 -11.23 -1.72
CA GLY A 50 10.55 -11.13 -2.45
C GLY A 50 11.01 -9.70 -2.70
N HIS A 51 10.12 -8.73 -2.52
CA HIS A 51 10.43 -7.30 -2.70
C HIS A 51 10.78 -6.68 -1.35
N LYS A 52 12.04 -6.81 -0.95
CA LYS A 52 12.49 -6.46 0.41
C LYS A 52 12.24 -4.99 0.75
N ALA A 53 12.29 -4.09 -0.24
CA ALA A 53 12.06 -2.67 -0.01
C ALA A 53 10.66 -2.36 0.53
N LEU A 54 9.70 -3.23 0.28
CA LEU A 54 8.34 -3.07 0.79
C LEU A 54 8.27 -3.26 2.30
N ARG A 55 9.12 -4.10 2.85
CA ARG A 55 9.10 -4.49 4.27
C ARG A 55 7.71 -4.91 4.70
N LEU A 56 7.08 -5.73 3.86
CA LEU A 56 5.72 -6.21 4.10
C LEU A 56 5.66 -7.00 5.40
N HIS A 57 4.71 -6.65 6.26
CA HIS A 57 4.47 -7.44 7.47
C HIS A 57 2.99 -7.40 7.86
N PRO A 58 2.49 -8.49 8.46
CA PRO A 58 1.09 -8.54 8.86
C PRO A 58 0.85 -7.69 10.10
N LEU A 59 -0.35 -7.14 10.21
CA LEU A 59 -0.82 -6.45 11.39
C LEU A 59 -1.50 -7.45 12.32
N ARG A 60 -1.57 -7.10 13.61
CA ARG A 60 -2.04 -8.02 14.65
C ARG A 60 -3.37 -7.56 15.25
N GLY A 61 -3.93 -8.44 16.10
CA GLY A 61 -5.14 -8.15 16.83
C GLY A 61 -6.34 -8.07 15.90
N ASN A 62 -7.16 -7.05 16.09
CA ASN A 62 -8.36 -6.84 15.29
C ASN A 62 -8.06 -6.39 13.85
N ARG A 63 -6.78 -6.28 13.50
CA ARG A 63 -6.34 -5.92 12.15
C ARG A 63 -5.82 -7.12 11.37
N ALA A 64 -6.12 -8.33 11.82
CA ALA A 64 -5.73 -9.56 11.11
C ALA A 64 -6.25 -9.52 9.68
N GLY A 65 -5.41 -9.93 8.72
CA GLY A 65 -5.71 -9.85 7.29
C GLY A 65 -5.23 -8.57 6.64
N GLN A 66 -4.79 -7.61 7.45
CA GLN A 66 -4.17 -6.37 6.96
C GLN A 66 -2.65 -6.47 7.05
N TYR A 67 -1.99 -5.73 6.17
CA TYR A 67 -0.52 -5.71 6.08
C TYR A 67 -0.05 -4.27 5.93
N ALA A 68 1.17 -4.00 6.40
CA ALA A 68 1.81 -2.70 6.25
C ALA A 68 2.98 -2.81 5.27
N ILE A 69 3.09 -1.82 4.39
CA ILE A 69 4.19 -1.65 3.45
C ILE A 69 4.84 -0.31 3.76
N THR A 70 6.17 -0.29 3.88
CA THR A 70 6.90 0.93 4.17
C THR A 70 6.77 1.94 3.02
N LEU A 71 6.45 3.18 3.35
CA LEU A 71 6.50 4.31 2.42
C LEU A 71 7.72 5.16 2.72
N THR A 72 7.67 5.96 3.79
CA THR A 72 8.80 6.78 4.22
C THR A 72 8.66 7.05 5.72
N GLY A 73 9.79 7.09 6.44
CA GLY A 73 9.77 7.29 7.89
C GLY A 73 8.86 6.29 8.57
N ASN A 74 7.91 6.78 9.34
CA ASN A 74 6.91 5.94 10.01
C ASN A 74 5.67 5.71 9.14
N TYR A 75 5.59 6.32 7.97
CA TYR A 75 4.39 6.20 7.14
C TYR A 75 4.33 4.86 6.45
N ARG A 76 3.16 4.23 6.51
CA ARG A 76 2.94 2.90 5.95
C ARG A 76 1.69 2.89 5.09
N LEU A 77 1.78 2.17 3.98
CA LEU A 77 0.62 1.85 3.17
C LEU A 77 -0.03 0.61 3.78
N ILE A 78 -1.30 0.74 4.16
CA ILE A 78 -2.02 -0.38 4.74
C ILE A 78 -2.85 -1.02 3.65
N ILE A 79 -2.68 -2.32 3.48
CA ILE A 79 -3.38 -3.09 2.47
C ILE A 79 -4.07 -4.28 3.12
N GLU A 80 -5.09 -4.78 2.46
CA GLU A 80 -5.82 -5.98 2.84
C GLU A 80 -5.67 -7.00 1.72
N GLN A 81 -5.33 -8.23 2.06
CA GLN A 81 -5.34 -9.30 1.07
C GLN A 81 -6.77 -9.75 0.82
N VAL A 82 -7.25 -9.55 -0.40
CA VAL A 82 -8.60 -9.95 -0.79
C VAL A 82 -8.63 -11.40 -1.26
N SER A 83 -7.61 -11.76 -2.06
CA SER A 83 -7.42 -13.11 -2.57
C SER A 83 -5.93 -13.30 -2.85
N GLU A 84 -5.56 -14.45 -3.44
CA GLU A 84 -4.15 -14.68 -3.77
C GLU A 84 -3.62 -13.73 -4.84
N ASP A 85 -4.49 -13.11 -5.63
CA ASP A 85 -4.11 -12.24 -6.74
C ASP A 85 -4.78 -10.86 -6.69
N ALA A 86 -5.29 -10.45 -5.52
CA ALA A 86 -5.93 -9.15 -5.39
C ALA A 86 -5.72 -8.58 -3.98
N VAL A 87 -5.51 -7.27 -3.92
CA VAL A 87 -5.40 -6.52 -2.68
C VAL A 87 -6.31 -5.31 -2.72
N ARG A 88 -6.61 -4.77 -1.55
CA ARG A 88 -7.35 -3.52 -1.39
C ARG A 88 -6.52 -2.55 -0.58
N ILE A 89 -6.37 -1.33 -1.07
CA ILE A 89 -5.66 -0.27 -0.39
C ILE A 89 -6.61 0.34 0.64
N LEU A 90 -6.22 0.29 1.91
CA LEU A 90 -7.04 0.78 3.01
C LEU A 90 -6.69 2.21 3.40
N GLY A 91 -5.42 2.60 3.26
CA GLY A 91 -5.01 3.96 3.59
C GLY A 91 -3.51 4.07 3.81
N VAL A 92 -3.12 5.27 4.20
CA VAL A 92 -1.75 5.58 4.60
C VAL A 92 -1.80 6.01 6.07
N GLU A 93 -0.96 5.41 6.90
CA GLU A 93 -0.94 5.69 8.34
C GLU A 93 0.45 6.09 8.79
N ASP A 94 0.49 7.01 9.77
CA ASP A 94 1.69 7.30 10.53
C ASP A 94 1.78 6.21 11.61
N TYR A 95 2.48 5.14 11.28
CA TYR A 95 2.43 3.89 12.03
C TYR A 95 3.65 3.75 12.94
N HIS A 96 3.42 3.65 14.23
CA HIS A 96 4.47 3.49 15.23
C HIS A 96 4.55 2.07 15.81
N GLY A 97 3.82 1.13 15.24
CA GLY A 97 3.88 -0.25 15.67
C GLY A 97 5.13 -0.95 15.13
N ASP A 98 5.34 -2.11 15.60
CA ASP A 98 6.47 -2.96 15.21
C ASP A 98 6.38 -3.51 13.77
#